data_1a5df9b1c726ef2d3b1a41593982adfe
#
_entry.id   1a5df9b1c726ef2d3b1a41593982adfe
#
_cell.length_a   1.000
_cell.length_b   1.000
_cell.length_c   1.000
_cell.angle_alpha   90.00
_cell.angle_beta   90.00
_cell.angle_gamma   90.00
#
_symmetry.space_group_name_H-M   'P 1'
#
loop_
_entity.id
_entity.type
_entity.pdbx_description
1 polymer ?
#
loop_
_entity_poly.entity_id
_entity_poly.type
_entity_poly.pdbx_seq_one_letter_code
_entity_poly.pdbx_strand_id
1 'polypeptide(L)'
;VINELLPDNNGWLLKLANDYQINPSEVKLPLENIHILKDSSGKPLRDLLTVKENQAAVKIVFKLIRDLTTDDQTRLIASVAGGRKTMSVIVGQAMQFYAREQDLLTHVIVEDCIIGVKDFFYPTPISKKVKIKGKIVDYHDVKIYLDEIPFIRLRPILGNFLMESTEASLISLVKSAQQQIEDMLKPVKIIIDQKAKH
;
A
#
# COMPACT_ATOMS: atom_id res chain seq x y z
N VAL A 1 -8.74 -2.04 -16.41
CA VAL A 1 -9.03 -1.56 -15.04
C VAL A 1 -8.89 -0.04 -14.96
N ILE A 2 -7.70 0.55 -15.22
CA ILE A 2 -7.50 2.02 -15.09
C ILE A 2 -8.50 2.80 -15.95
N ASN A 3 -8.62 2.45 -17.24
CA ASN A 3 -9.57 3.11 -18.15
C ASN A 3 -11.05 2.96 -17.74
N GLU A 4 -11.36 1.94 -16.97
CA GLU A 4 -12.72 1.73 -16.43
C GLU A 4 -12.98 2.60 -15.18
N LEU A 5 -11.93 3.06 -14.51
CA LEU A 5 -12.02 3.92 -13.33
C LEU A 5 -12.07 5.40 -13.70
N LEU A 6 -11.38 5.81 -14.78
CA LEU A 6 -11.20 7.21 -15.13
C LEU A 6 -12.51 7.94 -15.46
N PRO A 7 -12.70 9.17 -14.97
CA PRO A 7 -13.91 9.96 -15.17
C PRO A 7 -14.23 10.25 -16.63
N ASP A 8 -13.21 10.51 -17.46
CA ASP A 8 -13.33 10.94 -18.86
C ASP A 8 -14.06 9.92 -19.74
N ASN A 9 -14.13 8.66 -19.33
CA ASN A 9 -14.77 7.57 -20.06
C ASN A 9 -16.08 7.09 -19.40
N ASN A 10 -16.78 7.94 -18.67
CA ASN A 10 -17.94 7.54 -17.86
C ASN A 10 -17.57 6.38 -16.90
N GLY A 11 -16.36 6.44 -16.36
CA GLY A 11 -15.77 5.40 -15.51
C GLY A 11 -16.46 5.27 -14.15
N TRP A 12 -16.09 4.23 -13.42
CA TRP A 12 -16.70 3.88 -12.15
C TRP A 12 -16.57 4.94 -11.07
N LEU A 13 -15.51 5.76 -11.08
CA LEU A 13 -15.34 6.87 -10.13
C LEU A 13 -16.39 7.95 -10.34
N LEU A 14 -16.71 8.31 -11.60
CA LEU A 14 -17.76 9.26 -11.90
C LEU A 14 -19.14 8.71 -11.55
N LYS A 15 -19.39 7.42 -11.83
CA LYS A 15 -20.65 6.76 -11.44
C LYS A 15 -20.82 6.74 -9.92
N LEU A 16 -19.76 6.39 -9.18
CA LEU A 16 -19.77 6.42 -7.72
C LEU A 16 -20.12 7.82 -7.19
N ALA A 17 -19.45 8.85 -7.71
CA ALA A 17 -19.70 10.22 -7.31
C ALA A 17 -21.16 10.63 -7.57
N ASN A 18 -21.70 10.33 -8.74
CA ASN A 18 -23.09 10.63 -9.11
C ASN A 18 -24.10 9.85 -8.25
N ASP A 19 -23.90 8.56 -8.07
CA ASP A 19 -24.80 7.69 -7.30
C ASP A 19 -24.89 8.12 -5.83
N TYR A 20 -23.77 8.54 -5.25
CA TYR A 20 -23.70 8.99 -3.86
C TYR A 20 -23.81 10.51 -3.68
N GLN A 21 -24.09 11.26 -4.74
CA GLN A 21 -24.22 12.73 -4.73
C GLN A 21 -22.95 13.42 -4.18
N ILE A 22 -21.80 12.85 -4.43
CA ILE A 22 -20.48 13.42 -4.11
C ILE A 22 -20.07 14.33 -5.27
N ASN A 23 -19.52 15.50 -4.96
CA ASN A 23 -18.98 16.36 -6.01
C ASN A 23 -17.85 15.62 -6.76
N PRO A 24 -17.95 15.40 -8.08
CA PRO A 24 -16.92 14.67 -8.84
C PRO A 24 -15.51 15.28 -8.73
N SER A 25 -15.39 16.57 -8.40
CA SER A 25 -14.10 17.22 -8.17
C SER A 25 -13.38 16.74 -6.89
N GLU A 26 -14.10 16.10 -5.96
CA GLU A 26 -13.53 15.54 -4.72
C GLU A 26 -12.97 14.12 -4.92
N VAL A 27 -13.44 13.42 -5.98
CA VAL A 27 -13.00 12.06 -6.31
C VAL A 27 -12.00 12.15 -7.46
N LYS A 28 -10.71 12.23 -7.13
CA LYS A 28 -9.65 12.45 -8.13
C LYS A 28 -8.77 11.22 -8.28
N LEU A 29 -8.46 10.89 -9.52
CA LEU A 29 -7.39 9.94 -9.89
C LEU A 29 -6.50 10.62 -10.95
N PRO A 30 -5.60 11.54 -10.55
CA PRO A 30 -4.69 12.20 -11.46
C PRO A 30 -3.79 11.17 -12.16
N LEU A 31 -3.53 11.36 -13.46
CA LEU A 31 -2.72 10.42 -14.24
C LEU A 31 -1.28 10.29 -13.72
N GLU A 32 -0.74 11.36 -13.15
CA GLU A 32 0.57 11.39 -12.49
C GLU A 32 0.65 10.44 -11.28
N ASN A 33 -0.49 10.11 -10.66
CA ASN A 33 -0.57 9.17 -9.53
C ASN A 33 -0.68 7.71 -9.99
N ILE A 34 -0.68 7.46 -11.30
CA ILE A 34 -0.71 6.11 -11.86
C ILE A 34 0.73 5.63 -12.12
N HIS A 35 1.25 4.82 -11.21
CA HIS A 35 2.61 4.30 -11.26
C HIS A 35 2.66 2.95 -11.96
N ILE A 36 3.13 2.94 -13.21
CA ILE A 36 3.32 1.70 -13.98
C ILE A 36 4.65 1.07 -13.59
N LEU A 37 4.60 -0.18 -13.13
CA LEU A 37 5.81 -0.94 -12.85
C LEU A 37 6.60 -1.18 -14.14
N LYS A 38 7.90 -0.87 -14.11
CA LYS A 38 8.81 -1.01 -15.25
C LYS A 38 10.02 -1.84 -14.86
N ASP A 39 10.60 -2.54 -15.83
CA ASP A 39 11.88 -3.22 -15.67
C ASP A 39 13.07 -2.24 -15.68
N SER A 40 14.29 -2.77 -15.56
CA SER A 40 15.52 -1.98 -15.57
C SER A 40 15.80 -1.26 -16.91
N SER A 41 15.15 -1.67 -18.00
CA SER A 41 15.23 -1.03 -19.30
C SER A 41 14.13 0.05 -19.50
N GLY A 42 13.25 0.26 -18.52
CA GLY A 42 12.13 1.18 -18.59
C GLY A 42 10.89 0.62 -19.27
N LYS A 43 10.88 -0.67 -19.64
CA LYS A 43 9.73 -1.32 -20.28
C LYS A 43 8.68 -1.69 -19.24
N PRO A 44 7.38 -1.40 -19.48
CA PRO A 44 6.30 -1.80 -18.61
C PRO A 44 6.27 -3.30 -18.36
N LEU A 45 6.18 -3.69 -17.07
CA LEU A 45 5.98 -5.08 -16.68
C LEU A 45 4.54 -5.48 -16.97
N ARG A 46 4.35 -6.62 -17.64
CA ARG A 46 3.01 -7.18 -17.87
C ARG A 46 2.52 -7.97 -16.66
N ASP A 47 3.45 -8.57 -15.93
CA ASP A 47 3.17 -9.38 -14.75
C ASP A 47 4.47 -9.54 -13.91
N LEU A 48 4.36 -10.17 -12.74
CA LEU A 48 5.47 -10.47 -11.83
C LEU A 48 5.73 -11.99 -11.78
N LEU A 49 6.34 -12.53 -12.85
CA LEU A 49 6.56 -13.96 -13.03
C LEU A 49 7.99 -14.39 -12.71
N THR A 50 8.94 -13.45 -12.74
CA THR A 50 10.36 -13.73 -12.54
C THR A 50 10.93 -13.01 -11.32
N VAL A 51 12.07 -13.51 -10.83
CA VAL A 51 12.81 -12.86 -9.73
C VAL A 51 13.19 -11.42 -10.08
N LYS A 52 13.59 -11.16 -11.33
CA LYS A 52 13.97 -9.81 -11.78
C LYS A 52 12.77 -8.85 -11.76
N GLU A 53 11.60 -9.30 -12.21
CA GLU A 53 10.36 -8.50 -12.18
C GLU A 53 9.92 -8.20 -10.75
N ASN A 54 9.99 -9.19 -9.87
CA ASN A 54 9.70 -8.98 -8.44
C ASN A 54 10.68 -8.00 -7.80
N GLN A 55 11.98 -8.08 -8.09
CA GLN A 55 12.97 -7.12 -7.60
C GLN A 55 12.72 -5.70 -8.12
N ALA A 56 12.32 -5.55 -9.38
CA ALA A 56 11.94 -4.26 -9.92
C ALA A 56 10.69 -3.69 -9.22
N ALA A 57 9.67 -4.51 -8.98
CA ALA A 57 8.47 -4.12 -8.24
C ALA A 57 8.82 -3.66 -6.81
N VAL A 58 9.68 -4.40 -6.10
CA VAL A 58 10.16 -4.01 -4.76
C VAL A 58 10.75 -2.61 -4.77
N LYS A 59 11.71 -2.33 -5.67
CA LYS A 59 12.35 -1.01 -5.75
C LYS A 59 11.34 0.11 -5.97
N ILE A 60 10.39 -0.09 -6.89
CA ILE A 60 9.41 0.94 -7.25
C ILE A 60 8.45 1.17 -6.09
N VAL A 61 7.90 0.11 -5.48
CA VAL A 61 6.93 0.22 -4.38
C VAL A 61 7.58 0.82 -3.14
N PHE A 62 8.79 0.39 -2.76
CA PHE A 62 9.52 0.95 -1.62
C PHE A 62 9.81 2.43 -1.81
N LYS A 63 10.30 2.82 -3.02
CA LYS A 63 10.51 4.22 -3.34
C LYS A 63 9.21 5.01 -3.26
N LEU A 64 8.13 4.52 -3.86
CA LEU A 64 6.84 5.20 -3.87
C LEU A 64 6.30 5.43 -2.45
N ILE A 65 6.28 4.40 -1.60
CA ILE A 65 5.79 4.52 -0.23
C ILE A 65 6.69 5.47 0.58
N ARG A 66 8.02 5.38 0.43
CA ARG A 66 8.93 6.34 1.04
C ARG A 66 8.60 7.77 0.64
N ASP A 67 8.46 8.03 -0.65
CA ASP A 67 8.21 9.38 -1.18
C ASP A 67 6.84 9.91 -0.71
N LEU A 68 5.79 9.06 -0.69
CA LEU A 68 4.45 9.41 -0.19
C LEU A 68 4.40 9.67 1.32
N THR A 69 5.38 9.20 2.07
CA THR A 69 5.45 9.38 3.52
C THR A 69 6.44 10.47 3.95
N THR A 70 6.92 11.31 3.03
CA THR A 70 7.81 12.44 3.36
C THR A 70 7.07 13.67 3.89
N ASP A 71 5.86 13.92 3.41
CA ASP A 71 5.05 15.07 3.80
C ASP A 71 4.14 14.72 4.98
N ASP A 72 4.45 15.27 6.15
CA ASP A 72 3.71 15.01 7.40
C ASP A 72 2.27 15.56 7.41
N GLN A 73 1.92 16.43 6.46
CA GLN A 73 0.54 16.95 6.32
C GLN A 73 -0.38 15.99 5.57
N THR A 74 0.16 14.91 5.02
CA THR A 74 -0.61 13.88 4.31
C THR A 74 -0.82 12.63 5.18
N ARG A 75 -1.77 11.80 4.79
CA ARG A 75 -1.99 10.47 5.35
C ARG A 75 -2.01 9.44 4.24
N LEU A 76 -1.23 8.37 4.38
CA LEU A 76 -1.23 7.24 3.45
C LEU A 76 -2.15 6.13 3.96
N ILE A 77 -3.13 5.75 3.17
CA ILE A 77 -3.94 4.54 3.39
C ILE A 77 -3.59 3.57 2.28
N ALA A 78 -2.76 2.58 2.58
CA ALA A 78 -2.32 1.58 1.63
C ALA A 78 -3.22 0.35 1.71
N SER A 79 -3.75 -0.10 0.57
CA SER A 79 -4.55 -1.33 0.51
C SER A 79 -3.73 -2.48 -0.05
N VAL A 80 -3.82 -3.65 0.61
CA VAL A 80 -3.25 -4.91 0.10
C VAL A 80 -4.23 -5.71 -0.76
N ALA A 81 -5.42 -5.16 -1.00
CA ALA A 81 -6.41 -5.77 -1.86
C ALA A 81 -6.01 -5.68 -3.34
N GLY A 82 -6.16 -6.78 -4.05
CA GLY A 82 -5.88 -6.85 -5.49
C GLY A 82 -4.43 -7.21 -5.83
N GLY A 83 -4.21 -7.50 -7.10
CA GLY A 83 -2.90 -7.87 -7.63
C GLY A 83 -2.42 -9.27 -7.22
N ARG A 84 -1.16 -9.54 -7.48
CA ARG A 84 -0.51 -10.79 -7.06
C ARG A 84 -0.20 -10.78 -5.56
N LYS A 85 -0.20 -11.94 -4.92
CA LYS A 85 0.12 -12.10 -3.50
C LYS A 85 1.45 -11.46 -3.10
N THR A 86 2.45 -11.52 -3.99
CA THR A 86 3.75 -10.88 -3.79
C THR A 86 3.65 -9.36 -3.66
N MET A 87 2.74 -8.72 -4.39
CA MET A 87 2.51 -7.27 -4.27
C MET A 87 2.00 -6.88 -2.89
N SER A 88 1.05 -7.63 -2.34
CA SER A 88 0.54 -7.40 -0.98
C SER A 88 1.65 -7.48 0.07
N VAL A 89 2.53 -8.49 -0.07
CA VAL A 89 3.70 -8.65 0.82
C VAL A 89 4.67 -7.47 0.68
N ILE A 90 4.98 -7.06 -0.55
CA ILE A 90 5.89 -5.93 -0.83
C ILE A 90 5.33 -4.63 -0.24
N VAL A 91 4.04 -4.34 -0.43
CA VAL A 91 3.38 -3.16 0.15
C VAL A 91 3.43 -3.21 1.68
N GLY A 92 3.07 -4.35 2.28
CA GLY A 92 3.12 -4.53 3.73
C GLY A 92 4.52 -4.30 4.30
N GLN A 93 5.57 -4.84 3.67
CA GLN A 93 6.95 -4.61 4.07
C GLN A 93 7.35 -3.13 3.93
N ALA A 94 7.02 -2.48 2.81
CA ALA A 94 7.33 -1.08 2.62
C ALA A 94 6.64 -0.18 3.67
N MET A 95 5.39 -0.51 4.04
CA MET A 95 4.69 0.17 5.14
C MET A 95 5.38 -0.03 6.49
N GLN A 96 5.90 -1.23 6.80
CA GLN A 96 6.68 -1.45 8.03
C GLN A 96 7.89 -0.51 8.11
N PHE A 97 8.59 -0.30 6.99
CA PHE A 97 9.79 0.55 6.95
C PHE A 97 9.48 2.04 7.01
N TYR A 98 8.49 2.51 6.25
CA TYR A 98 8.33 3.93 5.97
C TYR A 98 7.09 4.58 6.57
N ALA A 99 6.06 3.81 6.96
CA ALA A 99 4.82 4.37 7.47
C ALA A 99 5.02 5.15 8.77
N ARG A 100 4.29 6.25 8.85
CA ARG A 100 4.17 7.12 10.04
C ARG A 100 3.02 6.65 10.92
N GLU A 101 2.86 7.27 12.08
CA GLU A 101 1.81 6.92 13.04
C GLU A 101 0.40 7.05 12.43
N GLN A 102 0.17 8.10 11.63
CA GLN A 102 -1.11 8.35 10.96
C GLN A 102 -1.41 7.44 9.78
N ASP A 103 -0.41 6.72 9.22
CA ASP A 103 -0.57 5.89 8.03
C ASP A 103 -1.18 4.53 8.36
N LEU A 104 -2.03 4.01 7.47
CA LEU A 104 -2.74 2.75 7.64
C LEU A 104 -2.40 1.75 6.55
N LEU A 105 -2.34 0.47 6.93
CA LEU A 105 -2.36 -0.66 6.02
C LEU A 105 -3.72 -1.32 6.12
N THR A 106 -4.41 -1.49 4.99
CA THR A 106 -5.80 -1.94 4.99
C THR A 106 -6.04 -3.08 4.02
N HIS A 107 -7.10 -3.83 4.26
CA HIS A 107 -7.65 -4.83 3.35
C HIS A 107 -9.14 -4.58 3.13
N VAL A 108 -9.60 -4.77 1.89
CA VAL A 108 -11.02 -4.72 1.57
C VAL A 108 -11.58 -6.14 1.57
N ILE A 109 -12.57 -6.37 2.40
CA ILE A 109 -13.28 -7.65 2.52
C ILE A 109 -14.67 -7.46 1.92
N VAL A 110 -15.07 -8.35 1.03
CA VAL A 110 -16.38 -8.36 0.40
C VAL A 110 -17.07 -9.71 0.61
N GLU A 111 -18.39 -9.72 0.53
CA GLU A 111 -19.16 -10.96 0.63
C GLU A 111 -18.88 -11.90 -0.55
N ASP A 112 -18.85 -13.21 -0.30
CA ASP A 112 -18.52 -14.25 -1.27
C ASP A 112 -19.38 -14.20 -2.53
N CYS A 113 -20.63 -13.74 -2.41
CA CYS A 113 -21.56 -13.69 -3.53
C CYS A 113 -21.12 -12.75 -4.66
N ILE A 114 -20.26 -11.76 -4.35
CA ILE A 114 -19.75 -10.80 -5.33
C ILE A 114 -18.32 -11.04 -5.78
N ILE A 115 -17.62 -11.99 -5.19
CA ILE A 115 -16.26 -12.32 -5.59
C ILE A 115 -16.25 -12.75 -7.07
N GLY A 116 -15.49 -12.04 -7.88
CA GLY A 116 -15.34 -12.27 -9.32
C GLY A 116 -16.49 -11.74 -10.18
N VAL A 117 -17.40 -10.95 -9.62
CA VAL A 117 -18.44 -10.25 -10.38
C VAL A 117 -17.83 -9.01 -11.02
N LYS A 118 -17.76 -8.98 -12.35
CA LYS A 118 -17.08 -7.92 -13.10
C LYS A 118 -17.75 -6.56 -13.01
N ASP A 119 -19.07 -6.55 -12.85
CA ASP A 119 -19.88 -5.31 -12.89
C ASP A 119 -20.25 -4.79 -11.50
N PHE A 120 -19.62 -5.32 -10.45
CA PHE A 120 -19.76 -4.83 -9.09
C PHE A 120 -18.51 -4.09 -8.66
N PHE A 121 -18.64 -2.81 -8.31
CA PHE A 121 -17.55 -1.97 -7.83
C PHE A 121 -17.83 -1.38 -6.45
N TYR A 122 -19.11 -1.12 -6.12
CA TYR A 122 -19.56 -0.59 -4.84
C TYR A 122 -21.03 -0.97 -4.60
N PRO A 123 -21.50 -1.02 -3.35
CA PRO A 123 -22.93 -1.12 -3.05
C PRO A 123 -23.66 0.07 -3.66
N THR A 124 -24.83 -0.16 -4.23
CA THR A 124 -25.60 0.94 -4.82
C THR A 124 -26.45 1.65 -3.77
N PRO A 125 -26.65 2.98 -3.82
CA PRO A 125 -27.48 3.69 -2.84
C PRO A 125 -28.95 3.32 -2.90
N ILE A 126 -29.41 2.77 -4.03
CA ILE A 126 -30.76 2.26 -4.25
C ILE A 126 -30.71 0.78 -4.62
N SER A 127 -31.82 0.06 -4.36
CA SER A 127 -31.96 -1.37 -4.69
C SER A 127 -31.64 -1.64 -6.17
N LYS A 128 -30.69 -2.52 -6.42
CA LYS A 128 -30.32 -3.02 -7.75
C LYS A 128 -30.14 -4.53 -7.70
N LYS A 129 -31.20 -5.24 -8.05
CA LYS A 129 -31.25 -6.70 -8.04
C LYS A 129 -30.63 -7.29 -9.29
N VAL A 130 -29.63 -8.16 -9.10
CA VAL A 130 -28.88 -8.85 -10.17
C VAL A 130 -28.85 -10.33 -9.91
N LYS A 131 -28.97 -11.15 -10.97
CA LYS A 131 -28.88 -12.60 -10.85
C LYS A 131 -27.40 -13.03 -10.95
N ILE A 132 -26.85 -13.54 -9.86
CA ILE A 132 -25.46 -14.02 -9.76
C ILE A 132 -25.47 -15.50 -9.39
N LYS A 133 -24.86 -16.34 -10.20
CA LYS A 133 -24.77 -17.81 -9.96
C LYS A 133 -26.12 -18.44 -9.58
N GLY A 134 -27.21 -17.99 -10.21
CA GLY A 134 -28.58 -18.52 -9.99
C GLY A 134 -29.32 -17.88 -8.80
N LYS A 135 -28.69 -17.04 -7.97
CA LYS A 135 -29.30 -16.34 -6.85
C LYS A 135 -29.54 -14.86 -7.21
N ILE A 136 -30.60 -14.28 -6.65
CA ILE A 136 -30.82 -12.84 -6.74
C ILE A 136 -30.04 -12.18 -5.60
N VAL A 137 -29.14 -11.26 -5.96
CA VAL A 137 -28.36 -10.44 -5.03
C VAL A 137 -28.75 -9.00 -5.26
N ASP A 138 -29.05 -8.27 -4.19
CA ASP A 138 -29.27 -6.82 -4.28
C ASP A 138 -27.94 -6.11 -3.98
N TYR A 139 -27.46 -5.33 -4.94
CA TYR A 139 -26.21 -4.60 -4.78
C TYR A 139 -26.26 -3.55 -3.67
N HIS A 140 -27.47 -3.08 -3.30
CA HIS A 140 -27.68 -2.18 -2.17
C HIS A 140 -27.32 -2.82 -0.83
N ASP A 141 -27.62 -4.11 -0.66
CA ASP A 141 -27.48 -4.82 0.60
C ASP A 141 -26.09 -5.44 0.79
N VAL A 142 -25.25 -5.39 -0.27
CA VAL A 142 -23.90 -5.96 -0.21
C VAL A 142 -23.03 -5.20 0.76
N LYS A 143 -22.37 -5.92 1.65
CA LYS A 143 -21.47 -5.36 2.65
C LYS A 143 -20.02 -5.39 2.16
N ILE A 144 -19.35 -4.25 2.32
CA ILE A 144 -17.91 -4.10 2.14
C ILE A 144 -17.32 -3.64 3.46
N TYR A 145 -16.27 -4.32 3.90
CA TYR A 145 -15.54 -3.98 5.11
C TYR A 145 -14.14 -3.51 4.73
N LEU A 146 -13.73 -2.39 5.30
CA LEU A 146 -12.35 -1.95 5.28
C LEU A 146 -11.72 -2.37 6.61
N ASP A 147 -10.84 -3.37 6.56
CA ASP A 147 -10.16 -3.89 7.73
C ASP A 147 -8.75 -3.30 7.83
N GLU A 148 -8.34 -2.89 9.03
CA GLU A 148 -7.00 -2.39 9.29
C GLU A 148 -6.08 -3.57 9.65
N ILE A 149 -4.99 -3.71 8.91
CA ILE A 149 -3.97 -4.72 9.17
C ILE A 149 -2.94 -4.12 10.13
N PRO A 150 -2.82 -4.61 11.37
CA PRO A 150 -1.80 -4.15 12.30
C PRO A 150 -0.40 -4.54 11.80
N PHE A 151 0.57 -3.63 11.95
CA PHE A 151 1.96 -3.88 11.59
C PHE A 151 2.92 -3.10 12.49
N ILE A 152 4.16 -3.58 12.58
CA ILE A 152 5.21 -2.91 13.34
C ILE A 152 5.79 -1.77 12.49
N ARG A 153 5.81 -0.55 13.01
CA ARG A 153 6.45 0.60 12.38
C ARG A 153 7.91 0.66 12.80
N LEU A 154 8.83 0.52 11.84
CA LEU A 154 10.27 0.59 12.08
C LEU A 154 10.82 2.02 11.97
N ARG A 155 10.10 2.92 11.30
CA ARG A 155 10.53 4.32 11.12
C ARG A 155 10.85 5.03 12.43
N PRO A 156 10.09 4.94 13.53
CA PRO A 156 10.45 5.56 14.79
C PRO A 156 11.73 5.01 15.43
N ILE A 157 12.08 3.75 15.11
CA ILE A 157 13.26 3.06 15.66
C ILE A 157 14.50 3.38 14.81
N LEU A 158 14.36 3.36 13.48
CA LEU A 158 15.48 3.46 12.55
C LEU A 158 15.72 4.91 12.06
N GLY A 159 14.81 5.83 12.39
CA GLY A 159 14.98 7.26 12.16
C GLY A 159 15.38 7.63 10.73
N ASN A 160 16.32 8.55 10.62
CA ASN A 160 16.81 9.08 9.34
C ASN A 160 17.50 8.02 8.47
N PHE A 161 18.02 6.93 9.05
CA PHE A 161 18.66 5.87 8.29
C PHE A 161 17.79 5.36 7.15
N LEU A 162 16.49 5.15 7.38
CA LEU A 162 15.57 4.66 6.35
C LEU A 162 15.30 5.69 5.25
N MET A 163 15.25 6.96 5.61
CA MET A 163 14.96 8.05 4.66
C MET A 163 16.15 8.40 3.79
N GLU A 164 17.36 8.25 4.33
CA GLU A 164 18.62 8.55 3.64
C GLU A 164 19.19 7.34 2.88
N SER A 165 18.67 6.15 3.16
CA SER A 165 19.16 4.91 2.55
C SER A 165 18.94 4.90 1.04
N THR A 166 20.04 4.75 0.31
CA THR A 166 20.07 4.53 -1.15
C THR A 166 20.19 3.06 -1.52
N GLU A 167 19.87 2.16 -0.57
CA GLU A 167 20.06 0.73 -0.70
C GLU A 167 19.51 0.17 -2.03
N ALA A 168 20.36 -0.56 -2.72
CA ALA A 168 20.07 -1.07 -4.05
C ALA A 168 19.05 -2.23 -4.05
N SER A 169 18.86 -2.89 -2.90
CA SER A 169 17.96 -4.03 -2.77
C SER A 169 17.27 -4.09 -1.41
N LEU A 170 16.08 -4.72 -1.37
CA LEU A 170 15.37 -4.97 -0.11
C LEU A 170 16.21 -5.83 0.84
N ILE A 171 16.97 -6.78 0.32
CA ILE A 171 17.84 -7.66 1.15
C ILE A 171 18.89 -6.83 1.87
N SER A 172 19.56 -5.89 1.19
CA SER A 172 20.51 -4.99 1.80
C SER A 172 19.86 -4.13 2.87
N LEU A 173 18.73 -3.51 2.53
CA LEU A 173 17.98 -2.66 3.46
C LEU A 173 17.59 -3.43 4.74
N VAL A 174 17.06 -4.65 4.60
CA VAL A 174 16.68 -5.49 5.76
C VAL A 174 17.92 -5.83 6.61
N LYS A 175 19.03 -6.22 6.00
CA LYS A 175 20.28 -6.55 6.75
C LYS A 175 20.80 -5.33 7.50
N SER A 176 20.85 -4.18 6.85
CA SER A 176 21.32 -2.95 7.49
C SER A 176 20.40 -2.50 8.63
N ALA A 177 19.09 -2.63 8.46
CA ALA A 177 18.11 -2.34 9.51
C ALA A 177 18.26 -3.29 10.70
N GLN A 178 18.44 -4.60 10.46
CA GLN A 178 18.69 -5.59 11.51
C GLN A 178 19.98 -5.26 12.27
N GLN A 179 21.08 -4.94 11.57
CA GLN A 179 22.34 -4.56 12.19
C GLN A 179 22.17 -3.32 13.09
N GLN A 180 21.43 -2.32 12.64
CA GLN A 180 21.17 -1.13 13.48
C GLN A 180 20.40 -1.47 14.76
N ILE A 181 19.36 -2.30 14.66
CA ILE A 181 18.60 -2.73 15.83
C ILE A 181 19.49 -3.51 16.79
N GLU A 182 20.33 -4.42 16.29
CA GLU A 182 21.29 -5.17 17.10
C GLU A 182 22.29 -4.25 17.79
N ASP A 183 22.80 -3.22 17.09
CA ASP A 183 23.73 -2.25 17.66
C ASP A 183 23.10 -1.41 18.76
N MET A 184 21.81 -1.02 18.62
CA MET A 184 21.04 -0.33 19.64
C MET A 184 20.81 -1.19 20.91
N LEU A 185 20.73 -2.52 20.76
CA LEU A 185 20.51 -3.47 21.85
C LEU A 185 21.81 -3.87 22.57
N LYS A 186 22.98 -3.50 22.05
CA LYS A 186 24.25 -3.80 22.71
C LYS A 186 24.35 -3.06 24.04
N PRO A 187 24.73 -3.74 25.15
CA PRO A 187 24.88 -3.07 26.43
C PRO A 187 25.97 -2.01 26.35
N VAL A 188 25.63 -0.79 26.81
CA VAL A 188 26.61 0.30 26.97
C VAL A 188 27.64 -0.16 28.00
N LYS A 189 28.91 -0.37 27.62
CA LYS A 189 30.01 -0.58 28.56
C LYS A 189 30.26 0.78 29.26
N ILE A 190 29.76 0.91 30.49
CA ILE A 190 30.15 2.02 31.35
C ILE A 190 31.59 1.74 31.80
N ILE A 191 32.56 2.41 31.20
CA ILE A 191 33.95 2.42 31.71
C ILE A 191 33.97 3.40 32.87
N ILE A 192 33.85 2.89 34.10
CA ILE A 192 34.10 3.68 35.30
C ILE A 192 35.60 3.86 35.37
N ASP A 193 36.11 5.04 35.05
CA ASP A 193 37.51 5.40 35.24
C ASP A 193 37.78 5.49 36.75
N GLN A 194 38.46 4.49 37.31
CA GLN A 194 38.84 4.43 38.72
C GLN A 194 40.02 5.35 39.09
N LYS A 195 40.38 6.32 38.25
CA LYS A 195 41.43 7.30 38.52
C LYS A 195 40.97 8.58 39.16
N ALA A 196 40.14 8.53 40.17
CA ALA A 196 39.83 9.67 41.04
C ALA A 196 39.99 9.26 42.48
N LYS A 197 41.22 8.85 42.86
CA LYS A 197 41.69 8.76 44.24
C LYS A 197 43.16 9.19 44.22
N HIS A 198 43.37 10.48 44.37
CA HIS A 198 44.51 11.07 45.11
C HIS A 198 44.18 12.54 45.36
#